data_4be5af0231aa1b43d5593c75f1843dd4
#
_entry.id   4be5af0231aa1b43d5593c75f1843dd4
#
_cell.length_a   1.000
_cell.length_b   1.000
_cell.length_c   1.000
_cell.angle_alpha   90.00
_cell.angle_beta   90.00
_cell.angle_gamma   90.00
#
_symmetry.space_group_name_H-M   'P 1'
#
loop_
_entity.id
_entity.type
_entity.pdbx_description
1 polymer ?
#
loop_
_entity_poly.entity_id
_entity_poly.type
_entity_poly.pdbx_seq_one_letter_code
_entity_poly.pdbx_strand_id
1 'polypeptide(L)'
;KQSILLLDKESVIEQNNLKKAWLKIKYKTIQKNYEHPEIEFDLSKVLWYFNCAEQKSATSQVAQYLSDEMVFSAGIDIKKAEFIDPVPETDVDIAMRFTCAYDRKAEEEKIAKAIADKKAAAEAKKKTEEEEKAAAKLAAEKTEKEAAAAEAAKKAEEEKAEKAAAEQAAKDDADPKKKKKNKKSTEWSYDAETGPEHWGELKTDFATCANGRNQSPINIDKTVKATLEKIRNIQKFPGKEMFNDGRIVQINFAEGNMLLIDDEPYQMKHLQFHSPSEHTIHDQAFPLEAEFVHLDSKDNITIMSVLFKEGSENKALAKLLEQIPTSKGKTVALQSRIAPKDLMPTNPSYYRLTGSLTSPPCTEGVKWIILKTPLTASKAQINEFKNAIKHDNNRPIQPLNGRAVLE
;
A
#
# COMPACT_ATOMS: atom_id res chain seq x y z
N LYS A 1 -2.81 31.47 -15.69
CA LYS A 1 -4.05 31.11 -14.99
C LYS A 1 -3.85 31.28 -13.50
N GLN A 2 -4.76 32.00 -12.85
CA GLN A 2 -4.68 32.31 -11.42
C GLN A 2 -5.47 31.29 -10.56
N SER A 3 -6.14 30.33 -11.19
CA SER A 3 -6.96 29.31 -10.52
C SER A 3 -6.76 27.91 -11.12
N ILE A 4 -7.10 26.88 -10.33
CA ILE A 4 -7.21 25.48 -10.76
C ILE A 4 -8.67 25.09 -10.65
N LEU A 5 -9.26 24.66 -11.76
CA LEU A 5 -10.63 24.19 -11.85
C LEU A 5 -10.63 22.65 -11.82
N LEU A 6 -11.34 22.08 -10.87
CA LEU A 6 -11.54 20.63 -10.72
C LEU A 6 -13.03 20.34 -10.82
N LEU A 7 -13.42 19.47 -11.74
CA LEU A 7 -14.80 19.01 -11.88
C LEU A 7 -14.97 17.64 -11.21
N ASP A 8 -15.99 17.53 -10.38
CA ASP A 8 -16.41 16.25 -9.83
C ASP A 8 -17.26 15.51 -10.86
N LYS A 9 -16.64 14.56 -11.58
CA LYS A 9 -17.28 13.78 -12.64
C LYS A 9 -18.48 12.96 -12.15
N GLU A 10 -18.45 12.50 -10.90
CA GLU A 10 -19.55 11.74 -10.32
C GLU A 10 -20.78 12.60 -10.06
N SER A 11 -20.59 13.90 -9.89
CA SER A 11 -21.65 14.88 -9.69
C SER A 11 -22.34 15.33 -10.98
N VAL A 12 -21.80 14.93 -12.14
CA VAL A 12 -22.41 15.27 -13.44
C VAL A 12 -23.69 14.46 -13.61
N ILE A 13 -24.82 15.14 -13.53
CA ILE A 13 -26.16 14.55 -13.64
C ILE A 13 -26.96 15.34 -14.68
N GLU A 14 -27.64 14.61 -15.55
CA GLU A 14 -28.59 15.18 -16.49
C GLU A 14 -30.02 15.04 -15.94
N GLN A 15 -30.74 16.15 -15.86
CA GLN A 15 -32.11 16.23 -15.40
C GLN A 15 -32.86 17.38 -16.08
N ASN A 16 -34.02 17.11 -16.67
CA ASN A 16 -34.87 18.10 -17.33
C ASN A 16 -34.12 18.93 -18.40
N ASN A 17 -33.34 18.27 -19.26
CA ASN A 17 -32.50 18.86 -20.31
C ASN A 17 -31.40 19.80 -19.80
N LEU A 18 -31.13 19.80 -18.51
CA LEU A 18 -30.01 20.51 -17.90
C LEU A 18 -29.00 19.50 -17.41
N LYS A 19 -27.72 19.78 -17.61
CA LYS A 19 -26.65 19.07 -16.92
C LYS A 19 -26.22 19.90 -15.71
N LYS A 20 -25.98 19.26 -14.57
CA LYS A 20 -25.43 19.91 -13.38
C LYS A 20 -24.14 19.24 -12.95
N ALA A 21 -23.24 20.01 -12.37
CA ALA A 21 -21.98 19.51 -11.83
C ALA A 21 -21.51 20.33 -10.65
N TRP A 22 -20.87 19.66 -9.67
CA TRP A 22 -20.09 20.32 -8.64
C TRP A 22 -18.67 20.56 -9.14
N LEU A 23 -18.19 21.78 -8.93
CA LEU A 23 -16.84 22.17 -9.28
C LEU A 23 -16.13 22.76 -8.07
N LYS A 24 -14.83 22.55 -8.05
CA LYS A 24 -13.92 23.10 -7.04
C LYS A 24 -12.95 24.03 -7.75
N ILE A 25 -12.91 25.29 -7.33
CA ILE A 25 -12.03 26.31 -7.89
C ILE A 25 -11.03 26.68 -6.79
N LYS A 26 -9.76 26.30 -6.95
CA LYS A 26 -8.69 26.67 -6.04
C LYS A 26 -7.93 27.84 -6.60
N TYR A 27 -7.83 28.91 -5.83
CA TYR A 27 -7.13 30.12 -6.21
C TYR A 27 -5.69 30.11 -5.72
N LYS A 28 -4.76 30.65 -6.50
CA LYS A 28 -3.35 30.80 -6.12
C LYS A 28 -3.12 31.89 -5.09
N THR A 29 -4.03 32.87 -5.04
CA THR A 29 -4.01 34.00 -4.10
C THR A 29 -5.35 34.11 -3.42
N ILE A 30 -5.37 34.63 -2.19
CA ILE A 30 -6.60 34.90 -1.46
C ILE A 30 -7.47 35.85 -2.28
N GLN A 31 -8.74 35.53 -2.41
CA GLN A 31 -9.77 36.29 -3.09
C GLN A 31 -10.67 36.96 -2.04
N LYS A 32 -11.39 37.98 -2.47
CA LYS A 32 -12.45 38.62 -1.67
C LYS A 32 -13.80 38.33 -2.29
N ASN A 33 -14.79 38.07 -1.45
CA ASN A 33 -16.15 37.90 -1.91
C ASN A 33 -16.68 39.21 -2.48
N TYR A 34 -17.38 39.13 -3.62
CA TYR A 34 -17.84 40.32 -4.34
C TYR A 34 -18.93 41.09 -3.57
N GLU A 35 -19.87 40.37 -2.97
CA GLU A 35 -20.99 40.95 -2.19
C GLU A 35 -20.58 41.29 -0.74
N HIS A 36 -19.60 40.58 -0.21
CA HIS A 36 -19.10 40.68 1.16
C HIS A 36 -17.57 40.84 1.16
N PRO A 37 -17.02 42.01 0.81
CA PRO A 37 -15.58 42.25 0.67
C PRO A 37 -14.72 41.97 1.91
N GLU A 38 -15.35 41.88 3.07
CA GLU A 38 -14.73 41.48 4.34
C GLU A 38 -14.45 39.97 4.39
N ILE A 39 -15.08 39.15 3.54
CA ILE A 39 -14.90 37.73 3.49
C ILE A 39 -13.79 37.40 2.48
N GLU A 40 -12.74 36.80 2.99
CA GLU A 40 -11.61 36.31 2.20
C GLU A 40 -11.71 34.79 2.01
N PHE A 41 -11.28 34.29 0.83
CA PHE A 41 -11.29 32.86 0.53
C PHE A 41 -10.19 32.48 -0.47
N ASP A 42 -9.77 31.22 -0.43
CA ASP A 42 -8.79 30.63 -1.35
C ASP A 42 -9.36 29.46 -2.18
N LEU A 43 -10.60 29.05 -1.84
CA LEU A 43 -11.28 27.95 -2.48
C LEU A 43 -12.78 28.23 -2.60
N SER A 44 -13.36 27.94 -3.76
CA SER A 44 -14.80 27.89 -3.97
C SER A 44 -15.26 26.50 -4.41
N LYS A 45 -16.37 26.03 -3.86
CA LYS A 45 -17.14 24.90 -4.41
C LYS A 45 -18.42 25.48 -4.96
N VAL A 46 -18.71 25.17 -6.23
CA VAL A 46 -19.83 25.76 -6.97
C VAL A 46 -20.66 24.67 -7.62
N LEU A 47 -21.97 24.72 -7.45
CA LEU A 47 -22.90 23.90 -8.22
C LEU A 47 -23.42 24.71 -9.38
N TRP A 48 -22.96 24.36 -10.57
CA TRP A 48 -23.45 24.93 -11.81
C TRP A 48 -24.44 24.03 -12.52
N TYR A 49 -25.41 24.68 -13.17
CA TYR A 49 -26.32 24.07 -14.12
C TYR A 49 -26.04 24.62 -15.52
N PHE A 50 -26.06 23.74 -16.50
CA PHE A 50 -25.76 24.04 -17.89
C PHE A 50 -26.91 23.61 -18.77
N ASN A 51 -27.47 24.59 -19.53
CA ASN A 51 -28.32 24.31 -20.66
C ASN A 51 -27.43 24.11 -21.89
N CYS A 52 -27.11 22.87 -22.21
CA CYS A 52 -26.16 22.53 -23.27
C CYS A 52 -26.69 22.86 -24.66
N ALA A 53 -28.01 22.88 -24.86
CA ALA A 53 -28.62 23.23 -26.12
C ALA A 53 -28.51 24.73 -26.41
N GLU A 54 -28.74 25.57 -25.40
CA GLU A 54 -28.69 27.02 -25.52
C GLU A 54 -27.32 27.63 -25.17
N GLN A 55 -26.36 26.79 -24.71
CA GLN A 55 -25.03 27.18 -24.26
C GLN A 55 -25.05 28.22 -23.13
N LYS A 56 -25.97 28.06 -22.18
CA LYS A 56 -26.16 28.94 -21.03
C LYS A 56 -25.84 28.23 -19.73
N SER A 57 -25.45 28.98 -18.72
CA SER A 57 -25.15 28.49 -17.38
C SER A 57 -25.83 29.27 -16.27
N ALA A 58 -26.10 28.62 -15.15
CA ALA A 58 -26.59 29.25 -13.93
C ALA A 58 -25.91 28.69 -12.72
N THR A 59 -25.60 29.54 -11.75
CA THR A 59 -25.08 29.13 -10.45
C THR A 59 -26.25 28.86 -9.50
N SER A 60 -26.29 27.67 -8.92
CA SER A 60 -27.31 27.35 -7.91
C SER A 60 -26.77 27.43 -6.49
N GLN A 61 -25.53 27.00 -6.27
CA GLN A 61 -24.91 27.03 -4.95
C GLN A 61 -23.45 27.41 -5.03
N VAL A 62 -22.99 28.15 -4.03
CA VAL A 62 -21.58 28.48 -3.83
C VAL A 62 -21.24 28.30 -2.36
N ALA A 63 -20.08 27.69 -2.09
CA ALA A 63 -19.49 27.66 -0.77
C ALA A 63 -18.02 28.06 -0.88
N GLN A 64 -17.60 29.03 -0.08
CA GLN A 64 -16.24 29.57 -0.07
C GLN A 64 -15.51 29.18 1.19
N TYR A 65 -14.24 28.89 1.07
CA TYR A 65 -13.41 28.39 2.15
C TYR A 65 -12.11 29.18 2.23
N LEU A 66 -11.62 29.40 3.43
CA LEU A 66 -10.28 29.93 3.71
C LEU A 66 -9.56 28.92 4.61
N SER A 67 -8.41 28.42 4.17
CA SER A 67 -7.67 27.41 4.93
C SER A 67 -8.50 26.19 5.35
N ASP A 68 -9.37 25.69 4.44
CA ASP A 68 -10.31 24.58 4.62
C ASP A 68 -11.50 24.85 5.55
N GLU A 69 -11.62 26.03 6.16
CA GLU A 69 -12.81 26.45 6.90
C GLU A 69 -13.81 27.16 5.99
N MET A 70 -15.09 26.80 6.09
CA MET A 70 -16.15 27.44 5.30
C MET A 70 -16.43 28.84 5.86
N VAL A 71 -16.14 29.87 5.06
CA VAL A 71 -16.31 31.28 5.42
C VAL A 71 -17.59 31.91 4.86
N PHE A 72 -18.13 31.30 3.77
CA PHE A 72 -19.36 31.80 3.14
C PHE A 72 -20.08 30.67 2.45
N SER A 73 -21.42 30.70 2.44
CA SER A 73 -22.22 29.88 1.52
C SER A 73 -23.52 30.61 1.15
N ALA A 74 -23.90 30.45 -0.11
CA ALA A 74 -25.15 30.97 -0.64
C ALA A 74 -25.74 29.98 -1.65
N GLY A 75 -27.06 30.04 -1.84
CA GLY A 75 -27.72 29.18 -2.81
C GLY A 75 -29.06 29.78 -3.23
N ILE A 76 -29.42 29.45 -4.48
CA ILE A 76 -30.71 29.82 -5.07
C ILE A 76 -31.36 28.58 -5.69
N ASP A 77 -32.68 28.49 -5.59
CA ASP A 77 -33.43 27.47 -6.33
C ASP A 77 -33.20 27.65 -7.82
N ILE A 78 -32.80 26.60 -8.51
CA ILE A 78 -32.51 26.63 -9.95
C ILE A 78 -33.69 27.13 -10.78
N LYS A 79 -34.92 26.96 -10.31
CA LYS A 79 -36.13 27.48 -10.97
C LYS A 79 -36.23 29.00 -10.96
N LYS A 80 -35.47 29.65 -10.05
CA LYS A 80 -35.40 31.11 -9.90
C LYS A 80 -34.08 31.68 -10.43
N ALA A 81 -33.14 30.82 -10.80
CA ALA A 81 -31.83 31.21 -11.29
C ALA A 81 -31.92 31.70 -12.74
N GLU A 82 -31.25 32.77 -13.04
CA GLU A 82 -31.10 33.29 -14.40
C GLU A 82 -29.99 32.56 -15.13
N PHE A 83 -30.30 32.04 -16.32
CA PHE A 83 -29.33 31.39 -17.21
C PHE A 83 -28.69 32.43 -18.12
N ILE A 84 -27.40 32.64 -17.99
CA ILE A 84 -26.62 33.61 -18.74
C ILE A 84 -25.60 32.91 -19.66
N ASP A 85 -25.16 33.62 -20.69
CA ASP A 85 -24.08 33.18 -21.56
C ASP A 85 -22.76 33.28 -20.82
N PRO A 86 -21.99 32.18 -20.67
CA PRO A 86 -20.68 32.23 -20.03
C PRO A 86 -19.71 33.07 -20.86
N VAL A 87 -18.95 33.92 -20.20
CA VAL A 87 -17.88 34.65 -20.86
C VAL A 87 -16.82 33.66 -21.35
N PRO A 88 -16.40 33.72 -22.62
CA PRO A 88 -15.39 32.80 -23.16
C PRO A 88 -14.11 32.74 -22.35
N GLU A 89 -13.50 31.55 -22.28
CA GLU A 89 -12.25 31.27 -21.54
C GLU A 89 -12.31 31.43 -20.02
N THR A 90 -13.48 31.71 -19.45
CA THR A 90 -13.67 31.68 -18.00
C THR A 90 -13.81 30.27 -17.46
N ASP A 91 -13.67 30.11 -16.14
CA ASP A 91 -13.82 28.81 -15.49
C ASP A 91 -15.21 28.19 -15.74
N VAL A 92 -16.26 29.02 -15.83
CA VAL A 92 -17.63 28.56 -16.11
C VAL A 92 -17.79 28.10 -17.58
N ASP A 93 -17.19 28.78 -18.53
CA ASP A 93 -17.20 28.38 -19.96
C ASP A 93 -16.45 27.05 -20.14
N ILE A 94 -15.28 26.92 -19.55
CA ILE A 94 -14.50 25.68 -19.59
C ILE A 94 -15.29 24.53 -18.96
N ALA A 95 -15.91 24.77 -17.80
CA ALA A 95 -16.75 23.80 -17.11
C ALA A 95 -17.97 23.38 -17.94
N MET A 96 -18.62 24.31 -18.60
CA MET A 96 -19.77 24.04 -19.47
C MET A 96 -19.38 23.15 -20.65
N ARG A 97 -18.34 23.52 -21.39
CA ARG A 97 -17.88 22.72 -22.54
C ARG A 97 -17.55 21.28 -22.12
N PHE A 98 -16.86 21.10 -21.01
CA PHE A 98 -16.54 19.78 -20.49
C PHE A 98 -17.81 19.02 -20.05
N THR A 99 -18.67 19.64 -19.24
CA THR A 99 -19.87 19.00 -18.70
C THR A 99 -20.87 18.65 -19.80
N CYS A 100 -21.03 19.50 -20.80
CA CYS A 100 -21.91 19.24 -21.93
C CYS A 100 -21.39 18.11 -22.84
N ALA A 101 -20.07 18.01 -23.02
CA ALA A 101 -19.45 16.91 -23.77
C ALA A 101 -19.34 15.60 -22.99
N TYR A 102 -19.47 15.64 -21.66
CA TYR A 102 -19.29 14.47 -20.82
C TYR A 102 -20.46 13.49 -20.95
N ASP A 103 -20.16 12.28 -21.40
CA ASP A 103 -21.07 11.14 -21.43
C ASP A 103 -20.70 10.15 -20.34
N ARG A 104 -21.51 10.14 -19.28
CA ARG A 104 -21.30 9.27 -18.13
C ARG A 104 -21.38 7.78 -18.49
N LYS A 105 -22.33 7.41 -19.37
CA LYS A 105 -22.49 6.00 -19.77
C LYS A 105 -21.30 5.51 -20.57
N ALA A 106 -20.84 6.32 -21.53
CA ALA A 106 -19.65 5.96 -22.30
C ALA A 106 -18.38 5.84 -21.43
N GLU A 107 -18.25 6.68 -20.41
CA GLU A 107 -17.11 6.61 -19.49
C GLU A 107 -17.23 5.38 -18.55
N GLU A 108 -18.42 5.07 -18.03
CA GLU A 108 -18.69 3.87 -17.23
C GLU A 108 -18.44 2.58 -18.05
N GLU A 109 -18.86 2.53 -19.31
CA GLU A 109 -18.59 1.42 -20.23
C GLU A 109 -17.09 1.27 -20.50
N LYS A 110 -16.38 2.36 -20.69
CA LYS A 110 -14.93 2.38 -20.90
C LYS A 110 -14.19 1.87 -19.66
N ILE A 111 -14.61 2.30 -18.49
CA ILE A 111 -14.05 1.82 -17.21
C ILE A 111 -14.36 0.34 -17.00
N ALA A 112 -15.61 -0.08 -17.26
CA ALA A 112 -16.03 -1.48 -17.14
C ALA A 112 -15.23 -2.39 -18.08
N LYS A 113 -15.01 -1.95 -19.33
CA LYS A 113 -14.20 -2.66 -20.31
C LYS A 113 -12.74 -2.77 -19.85
N ALA A 114 -12.14 -1.66 -19.36
CA ALA A 114 -10.78 -1.66 -18.86
C ALA A 114 -10.60 -2.60 -17.64
N ILE A 115 -11.61 -2.70 -16.77
CA ILE A 115 -11.61 -3.62 -15.64
C ILE A 115 -11.70 -5.07 -16.14
N ALA A 116 -12.58 -5.35 -17.12
CA ALA A 116 -12.73 -6.67 -17.72
C ALA A 116 -11.43 -7.13 -18.40
N ASP A 117 -10.81 -6.26 -19.18
CA ASP A 117 -9.54 -6.53 -19.87
C ASP A 117 -8.40 -6.82 -18.86
N LYS A 118 -8.32 -6.03 -17.77
CA LYS A 118 -7.36 -6.29 -16.68
C LYS A 118 -7.61 -7.62 -15.98
N LYS A 119 -8.87 -7.97 -15.74
CA LYS A 119 -9.24 -9.25 -15.12
C LYS A 119 -8.85 -10.42 -16.02
N ALA A 120 -9.16 -10.34 -17.30
CA ALA A 120 -8.77 -11.36 -18.27
C ALA A 120 -7.25 -11.53 -18.38
N ALA A 121 -6.49 -10.43 -18.38
CA ALA A 121 -5.02 -10.47 -18.37
C ALA A 121 -4.46 -11.10 -17.09
N ALA A 122 -5.06 -10.80 -15.92
CA ALA A 122 -4.64 -11.40 -14.66
C ALA A 122 -4.96 -12.91 -14.59
N GLU A 123 -6.10 -13.34 -15.11
CA GLU A 123 -6.46 -14.76 -15.22
C GLU A 123 -5.54 -15.52 -16.20
N ALA A 124 -5.20 -14.91 -17.34
CA ALA A 124 -4.25 -15.47 -18.29
C ALA A 124 -2.87 -15.64 -17.66
N LYS A 125 -2.38 -14.62 -16.94
CA LYS A 125 -1.09 -14.69 -16.22
C LYS A 125 -1.08 -15.78 -15.16
N LYS A 126 -2.17 -15.90 -14.39
CA LYS A 126 -2.31 -16.94 -13.38
C LYS A 126 -2.27 -18.35 -13.99
N LYS A 127 -2.93 -18.52 -15.15
CA LYS A 127 -2.94 -19.80 -15.86
C LYS A 127 -1.55 -20.17 -16.37
N THR A 128 -0.80 -19.21 -16.93
CA THR A 128 0.59 -19.45 -17.35
C THR A 128 1.51 -19.79 -16.19
N GLU A 129 1.37 -19.10 -15.03
CA GLU A 129 2.13 -19.43 -13.82
C GLU A 129 1.78 -20.82 -13.24
N GLU A 130 0.53 -21.26 -13.35
CA GLU A 130 0.11 -22.60 -12.94
C GLU A 130 0.67 -23.69 -13.90
N GLU A 131 0.66 -23.40 -15.21
CA GLU A 131 1.24 -24.28 -16.22
C GLU A 131 2.77 -24.40 -16.06
N GLU A 132 3.47 -23.30 -15.81
CA GLU A 132 4.92 -23.30 -15.52
C GLU A 132 5.25 -24.07 -14.23
N LYS A 133 4.45 -23.87 -13.17
CA LYS A 133 4.62 -24.64 -11.93
C LYS A 133 4.38 -26.13 -12.11
N ALA A 134 3.38 -26.50 -12.92
CA ALA A 134 3.10 -27.89 -13.23
C ALA A 134 4.25 -28.52 -14.06
N ALA A 135 4.78 -27.79 -15.06
CA ALA A 135 5.91 -28.20 -15.82
C ALA A 135 7.20 -28.37 -14.99
N ALA A 136 7.46 -27.40 -14.08
CA ALA A 136 8.59 -27.45 -13.16
C ALA A 136 8.51 -28.64 -12.20
N LYS A 137 7.29 -28.94 -11.71
CA LYS A 137 7.05 -30.09 -10.83
C LYS A 137 7.31 -31.41 -11.58
N LEU A 138 6.83 -31.52 -12.83
CA LEU A 138 7.06 -32.71 -13.66
C LEU A 138 8.56 -32.92 -14.00
N ALA A 139 9.28 -31.81 -14.23
CA ALA A 139 10.72 -31.85 -14.46
C ALA A 139 11.49 -32.28 -13.18
N ALA A 140 11.07 -31.81 -12.02
CA ALA A 140 11.65 -32.20 -10.74
C ALA A 140 11.41 -33.67 -10.40
N GLU A 141 10.20 -34.19 -10.65
CA GLU A 141 9.90 -35.63 -10.49
C GLU A 141 10.72 -36.52 -11.46
N LYS A 142 11.00 -36.03 -12.67
CA LYS A 142 11.82 -36.74 -13.63
C LYS A 142 13.29 -36.80 -13.21
N THR A 143 13.83 -35.67 -12.73
CA THR A 143 15.20 -35.62 -12.19
C THR A 143 15.36 -36.44 -10.91
N GLU A 144 14.36 -36.51 -10.08
CA GLU A 144 14.36 -37.33 -8.84
C GLU A 144 14.35 -38.83 -9.18
N LYS A 145 13.55 -39.26 -10.20
CA LYS A 145 13.57 -40.65 -10.70
C LYS A 145 14.88 -41.03 -11.35
N GLU A 146 15.47 -40.13 -12.11
CA GLU A 146 16.79 -40.35 -12.75
C GLU A 146 17.91 -40.44 -11.70
N ALA A 147 17.85 -39.60 -10.64
CA ALA A 147 18.77 -39.62 -9.51
C ALA A 147 18.63 -40.91 -8.67
N ALA A 148 17.39 -41.35 -8.43
CA ALA A 148 17.11 -42.59 -7.71
C ALA A 148 17.60 -43.84 -8.53
N ALA A 149 17.44 -43.84 -9.86
CA ALA A 149 17.93 -44.90 -10.74
C ALA A 149 19.47 -44.93 -10.77
N ALA A 150 20.13 -43.76 -10.79
CA ALA A 150 21.58 -43.66 -10.72
C ALA A 150 22.14 -44.08 -9.35
N GLU A 151 21.45 -43.83 -8.28
CA GLU A 151 21.83 -44.29 -6.92
C GLU A 151 21.62 -45.78 -6.74
N ALA A 152 20.56 -46.35 -7.33
CA ALA A 152 20.35 -47.80 -7.36
C ALA A 152 21.42 -48.52 -8.18
N ALA A 153 21.84 -47.95 -9.32
CA ALA A 153 22.93 -48.46 -10.14
C ALA A 153 24.29 -48.44 -9.41
N LYS A 154 24.57 -47.32 -8.68
CA LYS A 154 25.77 -47.22 -7.83
C LYS A 154 25.78 -48.22 -6.67
N LYS A 155 24.64 -48.46 -6.02
CA LYS A 155 24.53 -49.46 -4.94
C LYS A 155 24.75 -50.87 -5.46
N ALA A 156 24.26 -51.17 -6.68
CA ALA A 156 24.50 -52.47 -7.32
C ALA A 156 25.97 -52.69 -7.72
N GLU A 157 26.68 -51.61 -8.07
CA GLU A 157 28.10 -51.63 -8.37
C GLU A 157 28.97 -51.72 -7.11
N GLU A 158 28.57 -50.99 -6.02
CA GLU A 158 29.20 -51.09 -4.70
C GLU A 158 29.00 -52.47 -4.04
N GLU A 159 27.83 -53.11 -4.20
CA GLU A 159 27.56 -54.43 -3.69
C GLU A 159 28.38 -55.52 -4.42
N LYS A 160 28.67 -55.29 -5.73
CA LYS A 160 29.63 -56.13 -6.48
C LYS A 160 31.07 -55.89 -6.06
N ALA A 161 31.45 -54.67 -5.73
CA ALA A 161 32.79 -54.32 -5.24
C ALA A 161 33.00 -54.81 -3.79
N GLU A 162 31.97 -54.75 -2.95
CA GLU A 162 32.02 -55.19 -1.58
C GLU A 162 32.14 -56.71 -1.45
N LYS A 163 31.53 -57.50 -2.37
CA LYS A 163 31.76 -58.94 -2.48
C LYS A 163 33.17 -59.33 -2.93
N ALA A 164 33.84 -58.45 -3.68
CA ALA A 164 35.23 -58.64 -4.10
C ALA A 164 36.23 -58.16 -3.03
N ALA A 165 35.82 -57.19 -2.13
CA ALA A 165 36.64 -56.65 -1.07
C ALA A 165 36.53 -57.43 0.26
N ALA A 166 35.43 -58.13 0.47
CA ALA A 166 35.22 -58.94 1.68
C ALA A 166 36.15 -60.16 1.76
N GLU A 167 36.89 -60.47 0.73
CA GLU A 167 37.89 -61.50 0.74
C GLU A 167 39.30 -61.02 1.15
N GLN A 168 39.50 -59.68 1.37
CA GLN A 168 40.84 -59.15 1.64
C GLN A 168 41.01 -58.13 2.78
N ALA A 169 40.03 -57.92 3.70
CA ALA A 169 40.22 -57.00 4.80
C ALA A 169 39.53 -57.46 6.06
N ALA A 170 40.13 -58.45 6.73
CA ALA A 170 40.05 -58.56 8.16
C ALA A 170 41.28 -57.87 8.74
N LYS A 171 41.16 -56.56 9.07
CA LYS A 171 41.91 -55.80 10.10
C LYS A 171 41.81 -54.30 9.79
N ASP A 172 41.25 -53.67 10.76
CA ASP A 172 41.58 -52.40 11.40
C ASP A 172 40.39 -51.45 11.60
N ASP A 173 40.34 -51.08 12.78
CA ASP A 173 39.36 -50.44 13.65
C ASP A 173 39.21 -48.89 13.44
N ALA A 174 38.05 -48.39 13.87
CA ALA A 174 37.75 -47.06 14.43
C ALA A 174 37.46 -45.83 13.53
N ASP A 175 36.29 -45.32 13.49
CA ASP A 175 35.58 -44.17 14.12
C ASP A 175 34.52 -43.49 13.22
N PRO A 176 33.25 -43.36 13.68
CA PRO A 176 32.18 -42.79 12.85
C PRO A 176 31.84 -41.35 13.27
N LYS A 177 32.10 -40.40 12.37
CA LYS A 177 31.39 -39.11 12.40
C LYS A 177 30.97 -38.68 11.01
N LYS A 178 29.85 -39.20 10.54
CA LYS A 178 29.14 -38.63 9.37
C LYS A 178 28.28 -37.45 9.83
N LYS A 179 28.73 -36.21 9.56
CA LYS A 179 27.91 -35.00 9.64
C LYS A 179 26.78 -35.10 8.58
N LYS A 180 25.53 -35.17 9.02
CA LYS A 180 24.35 -34.95 8.18
C LYS A 180 24.44 -33.53 7.60
N LYS A 181 24.59 -33.37 6.30
CA LYS A 181 24.35 -32.11 5.61
C LYS A 181 22.85 -31.82 5.68
N ASN A 182 22.44 -30.93 6.59
CA ASN A 182 21.11 -30.37 6.61
C ASN A 182 20.88 -29.63 5.28
N LYS A 183 19.84 -30.00 4.55
CA LYS A 183 19.34 -29.24 3.38
C LYS A 183 18.92 -27.88 3.91
N LYS A 184 19.68 -26.81 3.60
CA LYS A 184 19.43 -25.44 4.04
C LYS A 184 18.01 -25.06 3.58
N SER A 185 17.14 -24.63 4.49
CA SER A 185 15.81 -24.12 4.14
C SER A 185 15.97 -22.91 3.22
N THR A 186 15.20 -22.84 2.15
CA THR A 186 15.16 -21.70 1.24
C THR A 186 14.04 -20.72 1.62
N GLU A 187 13.27 -21.01 2.65
CA GLU A 187 12.27 -20.09 3.21
C GLU A 187 12.94 -19.10 4.15
N TRP A 188 12.64 -17.83 3.96
CA TRP A 188 13.13 -16.78 4.84
C TRP A 188 12.31 -16.70 6.15
N SER A 189 12.93 -16.26 7.20
CA SER A 189 12.29 -15.97 8.50
C SER A 189 12.93 -14.74 9.15
N TYR A 190 12.56 -14.46 10.37
CA TYR A 190 13.28 -13.51 11.23
C TYR A 190 14.22 -14.23 12.23
N ASP A 191 14.28 -15.56 12.18
CA ASP A 191 15.16 -16.38 13.02
C ASP A 191 16.60 -16.43 12.49
N ALA A 192 17.56 -16.71 13.37
CA ALA A 192 19.00 -16.60 13.12
C ALA A 192 19.49 -17.32 11.84
N GLU A 193 18.99 -18.53 11.53
CA GLU A 193 19.52 -19.33 10.40
C GLU A 193 19.05 -18.84 9.01
N THR A 194 17.84 -18.29 8.92
CA THR A 194 17.23 -17.78 7.68
C THR A 194 16.72 -16.33 7.84
N GLY A 195 17.26 -15.64 8.84
CA GLY A 195 16.93 -14.28 9.21
C GLY A 195 17.53 -13.21 8.31
N PRO A 196 17.34 -11.92 8.65
CA PRO A 196 17.68 -10.77 7.81
C PRO A 196 19.13 -10.74 7.31
N GLU A 197 20.09 -11.24 8.10
CA GLU A 197 21.50 -11.28 7.74
C GLU A 197 21.79 -12.28 6.61
N HIS A 198 20.92 -13.28 6.42
CA HIS A 198 21.09 -14.36 5.45
C HIS A 198 20.13 -14.28 4.24
N TRP A 199 19.16 -13.35 4.24
CA TRP A 199 18.15 -13.28 3.20
C TRP A 199 18.72 -13.24 1.78
N GLY A 200 19.77 -12.44 1.56
CA GLY A 200 20.41 -12.32 0.24
C GLY A 200 21.07 -13.59 -0.28
N GLU A 201 21.33 -14.58 0.59
CA GLU A 201 21.97 -15.86 0.26
C GLU A 201 20.96 -17.01 0.05
N LEU A 202 19.69 -16.82 0.51
CA LEU A 202 18.68 -17.87 0.46
C LEU A 202 18.21 -18.21 -0.95
N LYS A 203 18.04 -17.20 -1.79
CA LYS A 203 17.61 -17.30 -3.19
C LYS A 203 18.24 -16.18 -4.01
N THR A 204 18.47 -16.44 -5.31
CA THR A 204 18.98 -15.45 -6.26
C THR A 204 18.09 -14.20 -6.30
N ASP A 205 16.77 -14.37 -6.24
CA ASP A 205 15.80 -13.28 -6.26
C ASP A 205 15.87 -12.38 -5.02
N PHE A 206 16.52 -12.84 -3.95
CA PHE A 206 16.71 -12.08 -2.71
C PHE A 206 18.07 -11.37 -2.62
N ALA A 207 18.89 -11.44 -3.67
CA ALA A 207 20.22 -10.83 -3.68
C ALA A 207 20.21 -9.33 -3.33
N THR A 208 19.11 -8.61 -3.64
CA THR A 208 18.94 -7.20 -3.30
C THR A 208 18.91 -6.97 -1.78
N CYS A 209 18.50 -7.95 -0.98
CA CYS A 209 18.54 -7.84 0.49
C CYS A 209 19.95 -7.65 1.03
N ALA A 210 20.97 -8.22 0.37
CA ALA A 210 22.39 -8.06 0.76
C ALA A 210 23.10 -6.95 -0.02
N ASN A 211 22.79 -6.77 -1.33
CA ASN A 211 23.56 -5.93 -2.23
C ASN A 211 22.91 -4.57 -2.52
N GLY A 212 21.65 -4.37 -2.11
CA GLY A 212 20.91 -3.13 -2.32
C GLY A 212 21.52 -1.97 -1.54
N ARG A 213 21.43 -0.77 -2.11
CA ARG A 213 21.99 0.46 -1.52
C ARG A 213 20.92 1.38 -0.94
N ASN A 214 19.68 1.28 -1.42
CA ASN A 214 18.56 2.10 -0.98
C ASN A 214 17.61 1.28 -0.12
N GLN A 215 18.17 0.56 0.84
CA GLN A 215 17.41 -0.39 1.66
C GLN A 215 16.66 0.29 2.82
N SER A 216 15.56 -0.34 3.26
CA SER A 216 14.75 -0.01 4.42
C SER A 216 14.74 -1.20 5.40
N PRO A 217 14.44 -0.96 6.69
CA PRO A 217 14.09 0.31 7.33
C PRO A 217 15.32 1.20 7.61
N ILE A 218 15.07 2.44 8.06
CA ILE A 218 16.13 3.39 8.40
C ILE A 218 15.92 4.02 9.78
N ASN A 219 16.99 4.59 10.34
CA ASN A 219 16.89 5.53 11.45
C ASN A 219 16.71 6.95 10.91
N ILE A 220 15.67 7.64 11.36
CA ILE A 220 15.40 9.04 11.05
C ILE A 220 16.07 9.91 12.11
N ASP A 221 17.28 10.40 11.81
CA ASP A 221 18.03 11.27 12.71
C ASP A 221 18.17 12.69 12.13
N LYS A 222 18.64 12.79 10.88
CA LYS A 222 18.83 14.07 10.19
C LYS A 222 17.85 14.17 9.03
N THR A 223 17.16 15.31 8.97
CA THR A 223 16.14 15.57 7.95
C THR A 223 16.48 16.83 7.17
N VAL A 224 15.94 16.92 5.96
CA VAL A 224 16.03 18.08 5.08
C VAL A 224 14.63 18.70 5.00
N LYS A 225 14.53 19.97 5.36
CA LYS A 225 13.26 20.71 5.23
C LYS A 225 12.87 20.83 3.76
N ALA A 226 11.65 20.44 3.46
CA ALA A 226 11.07 20.53 2.12
C ALA A 226 9.60 20.96 2.21
N THR A 227 9.11 21.58 1.15
CA THR A 227 7.67 21.85 1.04
C THR A 227 6.99 20.57 0.56
N LEU A 228 6.61 19.73 1.51
CA LEU A 228 5.88 18.50 1.22
C LEU A 228 4.38 18.80 1.06
N GLU A 229 3.77 18.20 0.04
CA GLU A 229 2.33 18.33 -0.17
C GLU A 229 1.53 17.57 0.89
N LYS A 230 0.33 18.09 1.21
CA LYS A 230 -0.57 17.41 2.15
C LYS A 230 -1.04 16.08 1.54
N ILE A 231 -0.87 15.00 2.30
CA ILE A 231 -1.42 13.70 1.95
C ILE A 231 -2.95 13.79 1.95
N ARG A 232 -3.57 13.31 0.88
CA ARG A 232 -5.02 13.14 0.80
C ARG A 232 -5.36 11.66 0.86
N ASN A 233 -6.21 11.29 1.82
CA ASN A 233 -6.58 9.92 2.08
C ASN A 233 -8.06 9.68 1.80
N ILE A 234 -8.36 8.65 1.00
CA ILE A 234 -9.69 8.05 0.89
C ILE A 234 -9.57 6.66 1.54
N GLN A 235 -9.74 6.59 2.85
CA GLN A 235 -9.47 5.40 3.66
C GLN A 235 -10.73 5.03 4.47
N LYS A 236 -11.84 4.82 3.75
CA LYS A 236 -13.19 4.67 4.32
C LYS A 236 -13.70 3.23 4.36
N PHE A 237 -13.16 2.37 3.49
CA PHE A 237 -13.67 1.02 3.31
C PHE A 237 -13.07 0.08 4.34
N PRO A 238 -13.89 -0.77 4.98
CA PRO A 238 -13.44 -1.58 6.10
C PRO A 238 -12.54 -2.75 5.68
N GLY A 239 -11.80 -3.28 6.67
CA GLY A 239 -11.09 -4.55 6.54
C GLY A 239 -12.04 -5.70 6.25
N LYS A 240 -11.60 -6.63 5.41
CA LYS A 240 -12.34 -7.84 5.04
C LYS A 240 -11.90 -9.04 5.86
N GLU A 241 -10.60 -9.22 5.95
CA GLU A 241 -10.00 -10.39 6.59
C GLU A 241 -8.63 -10.05 7.16
N MET A 242 -8.22 -10.85 8.13
CA MET A 242 -6.90 -10.81 8.74
C MET A 242 -6.21 -12.15 8.55
N PHE A 243 -4.95 -12.11 8.13
CA PHE A 243 -4.13 -13.28 7.85
C PHE A 243 -2.84 -13.25 8.65
N ASN A 244 -2.45 -14.39 9.21
CA ASN A 244 -1.17 -14.59 9.88
C ASN A 244 -0.36 -15.62 9.11
N ASP A 245 0.74 -15.22 8.45
CA ASP A 245 1.62 -16.13 7.72
C ASP A 245 2.72 -16.74 8.59
N GLY A 246 2.73 -16.41 9.87
CA GLY A 246 3.74 -16.81 10.86
C GLY A 246 4.94 -15.86 10.91
N ARG A 247 4.99 -14.82 10.06
CA ARG A 247 6.01 -13.76 10.04
C ARG A 247 5.40 -12.39 10.24
N ILE A 248 4.22 -12.17 9.69
CA ILE A 248 3.45 -10.93 9.81
C ILE A 248 1.97 -11.25 10.06
N VAL A 249 1.27 -10.29 10.66
CA VAL A 249 -0.19 -10.21 10.65
C VAL A 249 -0.59 -9.14 9.65
N GLN A 250 -1.35 -9.56 8.62
CA GLN A 250 -1.80 -8.70 7.52
C GLN A 250 -3.32 -8.56 7.53
N ILE A 251 -3.81 -7.37 7.19
CA ILE A 251 -5.23 -7.08 7.00
C ILE A 251 -5.48 -6.70 5.55
N ASN A 252 -6.36 -7.42 4.87
CA ASN A 252 -6.85 -7.10 3.54
C ASN A 252 -8.11 -6.23 3.64
N PHE A 253 -8.16 -5.15 2.86
CA PHE A 253 -9.28 -4.21 2.87
C PHE A 253 -10.15 -4.34 1.62
N ALA A 254 -11.37 -3.79 1.71
CA ALA A 254 -12.20 -3.59 0.54
C ALA A 254 -11.54 -2.59 -0.43
N GLU A 255 -11.77 -2.77 -1.71
CA GLU A 255 -11.28 -1.86 -2.75
C GLU A 255 -11.83 -0.43 -2.55
N GLY A 256 -11.09 0.55 -3.10
CA GLY A 256 -11.45 1.97 -3.02
C GLY A 256 -10.75 2.76 -1.93
N ASN A 257 -9.96 2.11 -1.05
CA ASN A 257 -9.05 2.83 -0.17
C ASN A 257 -7.85 3.34 -0.99
N MET A 258 -7.64 4.64 -1.00
CA MET A 258 -6.63 5.29 -1.83
C MET A 258 -5.83 6.31 -1.04
N LEU A 259 -4.58 6.47 -1.41
CA LEU A 259 -3.67 7.50 -0.96
C LEU A 259 -3.30 8.37 -2.18
N LEU A 260 -3.43 9.68 -2.05
CA LEU A 260 -2.97 10.62 -3.08
C LEU A 260 -1.72 11.33 -2.56
N ILE A 261 -0.63 11.23 -3.32
CA ILE A 261 0.65 11.88 -3.05
C ILE A 261 1.10 12.55 -4.35
N ASP A 262 1.44 13.82 -4.30
CA ASP A 262 1.84 14.61 -5.48
C ASP A 262 0.77 14.52 -6.60
N ASP A 263 -0.52 14.53 -6.22
CA ASP A 263 -1.69 14.33 -7.09
C ASP A 263 -1.79 12.94 -7.78
N GLU A 264 -0.86 12.02 -7.50
CA GLU A 264 -0.88 10.66 -8.02
C GLU A 264 -1.63 9.72 -7.08
N PRO A 265 -2.57 8.90 -7.59
CA PRO A 265 -3.35 7.97 -6.80
C PRO A 265 -2.62 6.64 -6.60
N TYR A 266 -2.59 6.16 -5.36
CA TYR A 266 -2.07 4.85 -4.97
C TYR A 266 -3.20 4.04 -4.31
N GLN A 267 -3.52 2.89 -4.88
CA GLN A 267 -4.54 1.96 -4.37
C GLN A 267 -3.98 1.16 -3.20
N MET A 268 -4.64 1.19 -2.05
CA MET A 268 -4.28 0.37 -0.90
C MET A 268 -4.47 -1.11 -1.21
N LYS A 269 -3.49 -1.92 -0.83
CA LYS A 269 -3.51 -3.37 -0.96
C LYS A 269 -3.79 -4.05 0.36
N HIS A 270 -2.97 -3.76 1.37
CA HIS A 270 -3.11 -4.32 2.71
C HIS A 270 -2.44 -3.42 3.75
N LEU A 271 -2.68 -3.75 5.00
CA LEU A 271 -1.99 -3.25 6.18
C LEU A 271 -1.26 -4.42 6.82
N GLN A 272 -0.02 -4.22 7.24
CA GLN A 272 0.76 -5.18 8.01
C GLN A 272 1.31 -4.57 9.29
N PHE A 273 1.64 -5.41 10.29
CA PHE A 273 2.14 -4.98 11.57
C PHE A 273 3.52 -5.56 11.88
N HIS A 274 4.38 -4.70 12.43
CA HIS A 274 5.71 -5.05 12.92
C HIS A 274 5.85 -4.71 14.40
N SER A 275 6.38 -5.62 15.20
CA SER A 275 6.64 -5.42 16.62
C SER A 275 7.97 -6.09 17.00
N PRO A 276 8.97 -5.26 17.42
CA PRO A 276 8.99 -3.80 17.47
C PRO A 276 8.89 -3.14 16.10
N SER A 277 8.89 -1.79 16.06
CA SER A 277 8.89 -1.03 14.82
C SER A 277 10.13 -1.35 13.97
N GLU A 278 9.98 -1.26 12.65
CA GLU A 278 11.09 -1.36 11.72
C GLU A 278 11.88 -0.06 11.66
N HIS A 279 11.19 1.08 11.44
CA HIS A 279 11.82 2.40 11.48
C HIS A 279 12.06 2.87 12.91
N THR A 280 13.15 3.65 13.09
CA THR A 280 13.46 4.34 14.33
C THR A 280 13.51 5.84 14.10
N ILE A 281 13.27 6.64 15.16
CA ILE A 281 13.41 8.09 15.14
C ILE A 281 14.39 8.46 16.26
N HIS A 282 15.50 9.12 15.91
CA HIS A 282 16.59 9.44 16.85
C HIS A 282 17.05 8.22 17.65
N ASP A 283 17.30 7.10 16.96
CA ASP A 283 17.68 5.80 17.51
C ASP A 283 16.65 5.15 18.44
N GLN A 284 15.46 5.75 18.56
CA GLN A 284 14.38 5.21 19.38
C GLN A 284 13.44 4.33 18.53
N ALA A 285 13.37 3.05 18.85
CA ALA A 285 12.36 2.13 18.34
C ALA A 285 11.02 2.34 19.05
N PHE A 286 9.95 2.06 18.33
CA PHE A 286 8.59 2.04 18.85
C PHE A 286 8.11 0.59 19.07
N PRO A 287 7.22 0.34 20.02
CA PRO A 287 6.79 -1.03 20.29
C PRO A 287 5.94 -1.67 19.18
N LEU A 288 5.36 -0.86 18.27
CA LEU A 288 4.54 -1.34 17.16
C LEU A 288 4.60 -0.36 16.00
N GLU A 289 4.60 -0.87 14.77
CA GLU A 289 4.48 -0.12 13.52
C GLU A 289 3.39 -0.75 12.66
N ALA A 290 2.54 0.08 12.05
CA ALA A 290 1.54 -0.34 11.08
C ALA A 290 1.89 0.23 9.71
N GLU A 291 2.03 -0.62 8.71
CA GLU A 291 2.44 -0.30 7.35
C GLU A 291 1.30 -0.50 6.36
N PHE A 292 0.81 0.59 5.80
CA PHE A 292 -0.24 0.62 4.78
C PHE A 292 0.40 0.56 3.41
N VAL A 293 0.33 -0.58 2.78
CA VAL A 293 0.96 -0.85 1.47
C VAL A 293 0.01 -0.44 0.34
N HIS A 294 0.50 0.40 -0.56
CA HIS A 294 -0.25 0.93 -1.69
C HIS A 294 0.52 0.71 -2.99
N LEU A 295 -0.20 0.58 -4.10
CA LEU A 295 0.37 0.52 -5.45
C LEU A 295 -0.27 1.57 -6.35
N ASP A 296 0.52 2.17 -7.23
CA ASP A 296 0.00 2.98 -8.33
C ASP A 296 -0.43 2.11 -9.53
N SER A 297 -0.83 2.75 -10.64
CA SER A 297 -1.26 2.05 -11.86
C SER A 297 -0.13 1.32 -12.60
N LYS A 298 1.14 1.54 -12.20
CA LYS A 298 2.35 0.92 -12.77
C LYS A 298 2.99 -0.07 -11.80
N ASP A 299 2.28 -0.41 -10.71
CA ASP A 299 2.74 -1.27 -9.62
C ASP A 299 3.93 -0.70 -8.82
N ASN A 300 4.18 0.63 -8.89
CA ASN A 300 5.14 1.25 -7.98
C ASN A 300 4.58 1.26 -6.56
N ILE A 301 5.43 0.88 -5.61
CA ILE A 301 5.05 0.68 -4.22
C ILE A 301 5.19 1.99 -3.44
N THR A 302 4.17 2.34 -2.68
CA THR A 302 4.22 3.37 -1.64
C THR A 302 3.74 2.76 -0.33
N ILE A 303 4.53 2.92 0.73
CA ILE A 303 4.17 2.46 2.06
C ILE A 303 4.03 3.66 2.98
N MET A 304 2.86 3.75 3.62
CA MET A 304 2.62 4.74 4.66
C MET A 304 2.69 4.05 6.02
N SER A 305 3.60 4.52 6.87
CA SER A 305 3.87 3.96 8.19
C SER A 305 3.27 4.83 9.30
N VAL A 306 2.67 4.17 10.28
CA VAL A 306 2.17 4.73 11.53
C VAL A 306 2.86 4.04 12.70
N LEU A 307 3.59 4.82 13.48
CA LEU A 307 4.27 4.34 14.67
C LEU A 307 3.35 4.38 15.89
N PHE A 308 3.50 3.44 16.81
CA PHE A 308 2.75 3.40 18.05
C PHE A 308 3.69 3.43 19.24
N LYS A 309 3.42 4.32 20.20
CA LYS A 309 4.08 4.34 21.50
C LYS A 309 3.21 3.67 22.57
N GLU A 310 3.82 3.13 23.62
CA GLU A 310 3.08 2.63 24.75
C GLU A 310 2.32 3.77 25.44
N GLY A 311 1.05 3.52 25.78
CA GLY A 311 0.19 4.53 26.41
C GLY A 311 -1.23 4.02 26.60
N SER A 312 -2.20 4.90 26.36
CA SER A 312 -3.62 4.55 26.45
C SER A 312 -4.01 3.53 25.38
N GLU A 313 -5.03 2.73 25.70
CA GLU A 313 -5.63 1.78 24.76
C GLU A 313 -6.09 2.46 23.46
N ASN A 314 -5.78 1.83 22.33
CA ASN A 314 -6.27 2.21 21.02
C ASN A 314 -7.54 1.43 20.69
N LYS A 315 -8.66 2.14 20.54
CA LYS A 315 -9.96 1.54 20.29
C LYS A 315 -10.07 0.78 18.95
N ALA A 316 -9.34 1.21 17.94
CA ALA A 316 -9.33 0.52 16.65
C ALA A 316 -8.51 -0.75 16.73
N LEU A 317 -7.33 -0.72 17.37
CA LEU A 317 -6.54 -1.93 17.64
C LEU A 317 -7.31 -2.92 18.52
N ALA A 318 -8.03 -2.48 19.55
CA ALA A 318 -8.81 -3.36 20.41
C ALA A 318 -9.77 -4.25 19.59
N LYS A 319 -10.52 -3.64 18.67
CA LYS A 319 -11.44 -4.37 17.79
C LYS A 319 -10.76 -5.32 16.81
N LEU A 320 -9.52 -5.03 16.39
CA LEU A 320 -8.74 -5.94 15.53
C LEU A 320 -8.23 -7.13 16.34
N LEU A 321 -7.74 -6.87 17.54
CA LEU A 321 -7.15 -7.87 18.41
C LEU A 321 -8.16 -8.92 18.90
N GLU A 322 -9.44 -8.57 19.07
CA GLU A 322 -10.51 -9.53 19.33
C GLU A 322 -10.57 -10.69 18.33
N GLN A 323 -10.02 -10.47 17.12
CA GLN A 323 -10.10 -11.41 16.00
C GLN A 323 -8.72 -11.79 15.44
N ILE A 324 -7.63 -11.44 16.14
CA ILE A 324 -6.28 -11.70 15.65
C ILE A 324 -6.01 -13.21 15.49
N PRO A 325 -5.58 -13.67 14.30
CA PRO A 325 -5.26 -15.07 14.09
C PRO A 325 -3.92 -15.40 14.77
N THR A 326 -3.94 -16.30 15.74
CA THR A 326 -2.76 -16.69 16.58
C THR A 326 -1.97 -17.87 16.01
N SER A 327 -2.34 -18.40 14.86
CA SER A 327 -1.70 -19.56 14.23
C SER A 327 -1.26 -19.25 12.81
N LYS A 328 -0.05 -19.72 12.45
CA LYS A 328 0.49 -19.62 11.08
C LYS A 328 -0.48 -20.20 10.03
N GLY A 329 -0.68 -19.48 8.95
CA GLY A 329 -1.54 -19.84 7.82
C GLY A 329 -3.03 -19.62 8.07
N LYS A 330 -3.44 -19.11 9.24
CA LYS A 330 -4.83 -18.87 9.56
C LYS A 330 -5.31 -17.54 9.00
N THR A 331 -6.48 -17.57 8.33
CA THR A 331 -7.23 -16.38 7.90
C THR A 331 -8.54 -16.30 8.69
N VAL A 332 -8.89 -15.09 9.12
CA VAL A 332 -10.14 -14.80 9.85
C VAL A 332 -10.86 -13.65 9.15
N ALA A 333 -12.13 -13.86 8.81
CA ALA A 333 -12.98 -12.78 8.28
C ALA A 333 -13.28 -11.76 9.40
N LEU A 334 -13.04 -10.47 9.11
CA LEU A 334 -13.27 -9.41 10.10
C LEU A 334 -14.75 -9.10 10.23
N GLN A 335 -15.27 -9.20 11.44
CA GLN A 335 -16.65 -8.83 11.79
C GLN A 335 -16.75 -7.33 12.13
N SER A 336 -15.65 -6.74 12.62
CA SER A 336 -15.59 -5.34 13.01
C SER A 336 -15.35 -4.43 11.80
N ARG A 337 -16.16 -3.36 11.67
CA ARG A 337 -15.98 -2.35 10.62
C ARG A 337 -14.89 -1.37 11.03
N ILE A 338 -13.64 -1.71 10.74
CA ILE A 338 -12.48 -0.84 10.95
C ILE A 338 -11.96 -0.43 9.59
N ALA A 339 -11.95 0.88 9.35
CA ALA A 339 -11.35 1.45 8.14
C ALA A 339 -9.90 1.86 8.44
N PRO A 340 -9.02 1.92 7.42
CA PRO A 340 -7.63 2.34 7.62
C PRO A 340 -7.48 3.67 8.34
N LYS A 341 -8.37 4.64 8.08
CA LYS A 341 -8.37 5.96 8.74
C LYS A 341 -8.48 5.90 10.27
N ASP A 342 -9.08 4.82 10.81
CA ASP A 342 -9.26 4.66 12.26
C ASP A 342 -7.93 4.32 12.97
N LEU A 343 -6.90 3.98 12.19
CA LEU A 343 -5.52 3.71 12.60
C LEU A 343 -4.55 4.81 12.15
N MET A 344 -5.04 6.00 11.84
CA MET A 344 -4.22 7.13 11.42
C MET A 344 -4.31 8.28 12.42
N PRO A 345 -3.22 9.03 12.65
CA PRO A 345 -3.27 10.24 13.46
C PRO A 345 -4.03 11.37 12.73
N THR A 346 -4.60 12.27 13.49
CA THR A 346 -5.29 13.48 12.95
C THR A 346 -4.33 14.44 12.26
N ASN A 347 -3.08 14.52 12.75
CA ASN A 347 -2.04 15.32 12.11
C ASN A 347 -1.28 14.46 11.09
N PRO A 348 -1.41 14.74 9.78
CA PRO A 348 -0.79 13.94 8.71
C PRO A 348 0.63 14.39 8.35
N SER A 349 1.32 15.18 9.20
CA SER A 349 2.73 15.53 8.98
C SER A 349 3.60 14.28 8.90
N TYR A 350 4.54 14.26 7.96
CA TYR A 350 5.28 13.03 7.66
C TYR A 350 6.74 13.29 7.26
N TYR A 351 7.52 12.24 7.36
CA TYR A 351 8.83 12.11 6.72
C TYR A 351 8.67 11.38 5.39
N ARG A 352 9.45 11.77 4.38
CA ARG A 352 9.44 11.14 3.06
C ARG A 352 10.84 10.74 2.63
N LEU A 353 10.96 9.52 2.11
CA LEU A 353 12.21 9.03 1.51
C LEU A 353 11.91 7.93 0.48
N THR A 354 12.93 7.58 -0.31
CA THR A 354 12.90 6.40 -1.18
C THR A 354 13.73 5.30 -0.52
N GLY A 355 13.16 4.10 -0.44
CA GLY A 355 13.78 2.95 0.19
C GLY A 355 13.43 1.64 -0.52
N SER A 356 13.25 0.59 0.24
CA SER A 356 12.92 -0.77 -0.23
C SER A 356 11.76 -1.38 0.53
N LEU A 357 11.32 -2.55 0.10
CA LEU A 357 10.62 -3.49 0.98
C LEU A 357 11.55 -3.90 2.12
N THR A 358 11.00 -4.10 3.30
CA THR A 358 11.71 -4.50 4.51
C THR A 358 11.77 -6.01 4.71
N SER A 359 11.18 -6.76 3.79
CA SER A 359 11.24 -8.23 3.73
C SER A 359 11.63 -8.70 2.32
N PRO A 360 12.13 -9.94 2.16
CA PRO A 360 12.46 -10.47 0.84
C PRO A 360 11.31 -10.36 -0.16
N PRO A 361 11.59 -9.89 -1.40
CA PRO A 361 12.91 -9.77 -2.05
C PRO A 361 13.64 -8.44 -1.84
N CYS A 362 13.26 -7.58 -0.90
CA CYS A 362 13.88 -6.29 -0.58
C CYS A 362 13.97 -5.32 -1.77
N THR A 363 12.97 -5.36 -2.64
CA THR A 363 12.88 -4.55 -3.85
C THR A 363 13.01 -3.07 -3.53
N GLU A 364 13.92 -2.39 -4.21
CA GLU A 364 14.15 -0.94 -4.06
C GLU A 364 13.16 -0.12 -4.90
N GLY A 365 13.13 1.19 -4.67
CA GLY A 365 12.20 2.11 -5.33
C GLY A 365 10.90 2.35 -4.57
N VAL A 366 10.76 1.80 -3.37
CA VAL A 366 9.61 2.03 -2.51
C VAL A 366 9.60 3.47 -1.99
N LYS A 367 8.49 4.17 -2.19
CA LYS A 367 8.25 5.49 -1.59
C LYS A 367 7.72 5.30 -0.17
N TRP A 368 8.47 5.77 0.82
CA TRP A 368 8.11 5.74 2.23
C TRP A 368 7.53 7.06 2.70
N ILE A 369 6.41 6.98 3.39
CA ILE A 369 5.69 8.08 4.06
C ILE A 369 5.54 7.69 5.52
N ILE A 370 6.38 8.22 6.40
CA ILE A 370 6.38 7.87 7.82
C ILE A 370 5.71 9.00 8.59
N LEU A 371 4.54 8.74 9.18
CA LEU A 371 3.79 9.77 9.90
C LEU A 371 4.52 10.16 11.19
N LYS A 372 4.71 11.48 11.38
CA LYS A 372 5.49 12.03 12.51
C LYS A 372 4.83 11.87 13.87
N THR A 373 3.49 11.82 13.89
CA THR A 373 2.70 11.74 15.11
C THR A 373 2.38 10.28 15.43
N PRO A 374 3.02 9.67 16.45
CA PRO A 374 2.70 8.31 16.83
C PRO A 374 1.32 8.23 17.48
N LEU A 375 0.63 7.14 17.23
CA LEU A 375 -0.55 6.74 18.00
C LEU A 375 -0.13 6.10 19.34
N THR A 376 -1.10 5.83 20.21
CA THR A 376 -0.88 5.05 21.43
C THR A 376 -1.45 3.65 21.28
N ALA A 377 -0.81 2.68 21.94
CA ALA A 377 -1.32 1.36 22.17
C ALA A 377 -1.04 0.96 23.62
N SER A 378 -1.95 0.25 24.27
CA SER A 378 -1.67 -0.25 25.61
C SER A 378 -0.63 -1.38 25.55
N LYS A 379 0.08 -1.60 26.67
CA LYS A 379 1.03 -2.70 26.80
C LYS A 379 0.38 -4.06 26.50
N ALA A 380 -0.88 -4.24 26.89
CA ALA A 380 -1.63 -5.46 26.59
C ALA A 380 -1.81 -5.66 25.09
N GLN A 381 -2.22 -4.60 24.36
CA GLN A 381 -2.39 -4.64 22.91
C GLN A 381 -1.09 -4.95 22.17
N ILE A 382 0.02 -4.34 22.58
CA ILE A 382 1.35 -4.61 22.01
C ILE A 382 1.73 -6.08 22.21
N ASN A 383 1.51 -6.61 23.42
CA ASN A 383 1.81 -8.01 23.73
C ASN A 383 0.95 -8.99 22.93
N GLU A 384 -0.30 -8.65 22.59
CA GLU A 384 -1.14 -9.51 21.76
C GLU A 384 -0.60 -9.66 20.34
N PHE A 385 -0.08 -8.59 19.72
CA PHE A 385 0.63 -8.69 18.44
C PHE A 385 1.87 -9.57 18.54
N LYS A 386 2.71 -9.38 19.58
CA LYS A 386 3.89 -10.22 19.83
C LYS A 386 3.51 -11.69 19.99
N ASN A 387 2.47 -11.97 20.75
CA ASN A 387 1.99 -13.34 21.00
C ASN A 387 1.43 -14.00 19.74
N ALA A 388 0.84 -13.24 18.82
CA ALA A 388 0.32 -13.76 17.57
C ALA A 388 1.43 -14.23 16.62
N ILE A 389 2.58 -13.55 16.61
CA ILE A 389 3.73 -13.83 15.73
C ILE A 389 4.78 -14.69 16.45
N LYS A 390 4.94 -14.54 17.77
CA LYS A 390 5.84 -15.28 18.65
C LYS A 390 7.34 -14.96 18.53
N HIS A 391 7.72 -13.98 17.76
CA HIS A 391 9.08 -13.47 17.59
C HIS A 391 9.03 -11.99 17.19
N ASP A 392 10.14 -11.30 17.31
CA ASP A 392 10.29 -9.96 16.73
C ASP A 392 10.31 -10.09 15.20
N ASN A 393 9.57 -9.23 14.51
CA ASN A 393 9.40 -9.32 13.06
C ASN A 393 9.77 -8.01 12.35
N ASN A 394 10.86 -7.41 12.82
CA ASN A 394 11.46 -6.22 12.21
C ASN A 394 12.82 -6.55 11.62
N ARG A 395 13.14 -5.95 10.49
CA ARG A 395 14.48 -6.00 9.89
C ARG A 395 15.41 -5.03 10.63
N PRO A 396 16.70 -5.34 10.83
CA PRO A 396 17.69 -4.37 11.31
C PRO A 396 17.75 -3.11 10.45
N ILE A 397 18.07 -1.98 11.09
CA ILE A 397 18.23 -0.67 10.45
C ILE A 397 19.28 -0.76 9.34
N GLN A 398 18.98 -0.16 8.19
CA GLN A 398 19.81 -0.08 7.00
C GLN A 398 20.46 1.31 6.86
N PRO A 399 21.67 1.40 6.32
CA PRO A 399 22.36 2.67 6.16
C PRO A 399 21.65 3.58 5.13
N LEU A 400 21.63 4.88 5.38
CA LEU A 400 21.05 5.87 4.47
C LEU A 400 21.78 5.96 3.14
N ASN A 401 23.10 5.69 3.09
CA ASN A 401 23.92 5.73 1.87
C ASN A 401 23.76 7.04 1.06
N GLY A 402 23.66 8.17 1.74
CA GLY A 402 23.51 9.49 1.13
C GLY A 402 22.10 9.88 0.72
N ARG A 403 21.08 9.05 1.01
CA ARG A 403 19.68 9.43 0.80
C ARG A 403 19.27 10.53 1.77
N ALA A 404 18.45 11.47 1.30
CA ALA A 404 17.84 12.48 2.12
C ALA A 404 16.49 11.99 2.68
N VAL A 405 16.24 12.26 3.95
CA VAL A 405 14.91 12.17 4.56
C VAL A 405 14.29 13.56 4.55
N LEU A 406 13.21 13.75 3.83
CA LEU A 406 12.50 15.03 3.71
C LEU A 406 11.46 15.18 4.83
N GLU A 407 11.29 16.44 5.33
CA GLU A 407 10.27 16.80 6.31
C GLU A 407 9.60 18.14 6.05
#